data_55cce41b388d1c08c80abdc1ca37a731
#
_entry.id   55cce41b388d1c08c80abdc1ca37a731
#
_cell.length_a   1.000
_cell.length_b   1.000
_cell.length_c   1.000
_cell.angle_alpha   90.00
_cell.angle_beta   90.00
_cell.angle_gamma   90.00
#
_symmetry.space_group_name_H-M   'P 1'
#
loop_
_entity.id
_entity.type
_entity.pdbx_description
1 polymer ?
#
loop_
_entity_poly.entity_id
_entity_poly.type
_entity_poly.pdbx_seq_one_letter_code
_entity_poly.pdbx_strand_id
1 'polypeptide(L)'
;MDSLKFKQKIPVANNFISEGRLEKIKNKLSHYDVELIIVNHQLTASQTRNLEKFFNKRVIDKTELILDIFATRASSHIGKLQVELAQLKHLSTRLIRGWTHLERQKGGIGLRGPGETQLETDRRLIGKRIKRLNARLDKAHKQKELNRYSRKKSRNKLVALVGYTLSLIHI
;
A
#
# COMPACT_ATOMS: atom_id res chain seq x y z
N MET A 1 14.94 17.42 1.21
CA MET A 1 13.53 16.94 1.16
C MET A 1 12.65 18.06 1.66
N ASP A 2 11.92 18.73 0.77
CA ASP A 2 11.03 19.82 1.15
C ASP A 2 9.65 19.29 1.55
N SER A 3 9.09 19.81 2.64
CA SER A 3 7.76 19.45 3.11
C SER A 3 6.82 20.64 3.06
N LEU A 4 5.61 20.43 2.52
CA LEU A 4 4.54 21.42 2.52
C LEU A 4 3.44 20.98 3.47
N LYS A 5 3.12 21.79 4.46
CA LYS A 5 2.06 21.52 5.44
C LYS A 5 0.84 22.38 5.16
N PHE A 6 -0.32 21.75 5.03
CA PHE A 6 -1.60 22.42 4.84
C PHE A 6 -2.61 21.95 5.88
N LYS A 7 -3.34 22.90 6.48
CA LYS A 7 -4.53 22.57 7.27
C LYS A 7 -5.73 22.48 6.31
N GLN A 8 -6.37 21.33 6.24
CA GLN A 8 -7.59 21.11 5.48
C GLN A 8 -8.65 20.50 6.40
N LYS A 9 -9.80 21.19 6.54
CA LYS A 9 -10.88 20.73 7.42
C LYS A 9 -11.63 19.52 6.81
N ILE A 10 -11.87 19.54 5.51
CA ILE A 10 -12.60 18.48 4.80
C ILE A 10 -11.83 18.13 3.52
N PRO A 11 -11.46 16.85 3.31
CA PRO A 11 -10.83 16.40 2.07
C PRO A 11 -11.78 16.56 0.88
N VAL A 12 -11.26 16.99 -0.27
CA VAL A 12 -12.04 17.05 -1.52
C VAL A 12 -12.14 15.64 -2.11
N ALA A 13 -13.34 15.23 -2.52
CA ALA A 13 -13.60 13.87 -2.98
C ALA A 13 -12.70 13.47 -4.17
N ASN A 14 -12.52 14.34 -5.15
CA ASN A 14 -11.78 14.01 -6.38
C ASN A 14 -10.25 14.01 -6.20
N ASN A 15 -9.70 15.04 -5.56
CA ASN A 15 -8.25 15.29 -5.55
C ASN A 15 -7.66 15.31 -4.14
N PHE A 16 -8.46 15.03 -3.10
CA PHE A 16 -8.08 15.16 -1.70
C PHE A 16 -7.75 16.62 -1.28
N ILE A 17 -7.11 17.39 -2.14
CA ILE A 17 -6.68 18.78 -1.97
C ILE A 17 -7.50 19.68 -2.89
N SER A 18 -7.82 20.92 -2.46
CA SER A 18 -8.55 21.89 -3.28
C SER A 18 -7.72 22.37 -4.48
N GLU A 19 -8.37 22.70 -5.59
CA GLU A 19 -7.71 23.08 -6.86
C GLU A 19 -6.74 24.24 -6.70
N GLY A 20 -7.14 25.32 -6.05
CA GLY A 20 -6.24 26.44 -5.84
C GLY A 20 -4.99 26.14 -5.00
N ARG A 21 -5.04 25.08 -4.17
CA ARG A 21 -3.85 24.58 -3.47
C ARG A 21 -3.01 23.66 -4.35
N LEU A 22 -3.63 22.87 -5.21
CA LEU A 22 -2.92 22.04 -6.17
C LEU A 22 -2.08 22.90 -7.11
N GLU A 23 -2.62 24.02 -7.61
CA GLU A 23 -1.88 24.95 -8.44
C GLU A 23 -0.70 25.59 -7.70
N LYS A 24 -0.90 26.01 -6.44
CA LYS A 24 0.20 26.53 -5.61
C LYS A 24 1.32 25.49 -5.42
N ILE A 25 0.95 24.24 -5.20
CA ILE A 25 1.90 23.14 -5.08
C ILE A 25 2.62 22.93 -6.42
N LYS A 26 1.90 22.91 -7.53
CA LYS A 26 2.47 22.71 -8.87
C LYS A 26 3.49 23.79 -9.20
N ASN A 27 3.14 25.06 -8.95
CA ASN A 27 4.04 26.22 -9.15
C ASN A 27 5.30 26.10 -8.28
N LYS A 28 5.16 25.59 -7.06
CA LYS A 28 6.30 25.39 -6.19
C LYS A 28 7.17 24.22 -6.66
N LEU A 29 6.55 23.14 -7.13
CA LEU A 29 7.26 21.97 -7.66
C LEU A 29 8.03 22.26 -8.96
N SER A 30 7.61 23.27 -9.75
CA SER A 30 8.31 23.63 -10.99
C SER A 30 9.73 24.17 -10.75
N HIS A 31 10.04 24.62 -9.54
CA HIS A 31 11.37 25.10 -9.15
C HIS A 31 12.31 23.99 -8.66
N TYR A 32 11.81 22.74 -8.55
CA TYR A 32 12.56 21.61 -8.03
C TYR A 32 12.49 20.44 -9.01
N ASP A 33 13.55 19.68 -9.12
CA ASP A 33 13.52 18.40 -9.82
C ASP A 33 12.95 17.32 -8.90
N VAL A 34 11.61 17.13 -9.00
CA VAL A 34 10.86 16.21 -8.15
C VAL A 34 10.44 15.00 -8.95
N GLU A 35 10.87 13.81 -8.56
CA GLU A 35 10.46 12.54 -9.18
C GLU A 35 9.25 11.92 -8.49
N LEU A 36 9.12 12.12 -7.17
CA LEU A 36 8.14 11.47 -6.32
C LEU A 36 7.47 12.46 -5.38
N ILE A 37 6.13 12.37 -5.28
CA ILE A 37 5.32 13.14 -4.33
C ILE A 37 4.79 12.18 -3.26
N ILE A 38 5.06 12.48 -1.99
CA ILE A 38 4.57 11.71 -0.85
C ILE A 38 3.47 12.49 -0.14
N VAL A 39 2.30 11.88 -0.05
CA VAL A 39 1.15 12.45 0.67
C VAL A 39 1.01 11.77 2.03
N ASN A 40 1.21 12.53 3.12
CA ASN A 40 1.10 12.01 4.50
C ASN A 40 -0.36 11.79 4.91
N HIS A 41 -1.13 11.15 4.04
CA HIS A 41 -2.50 10.73 4.31
C HIS A 41 -2.84 9.52 3.46
N GLN A 42 -3.86 8.75 3.84
CA GLN A 42 -4.34 7.65 3.03
C GLN A 42 -5.21 8.20 1.89
N LEU A 43 -4.84 7.87 0.66
CA LEU A 43 -5.56 8.27 -0.55
C LEU A 43 -6.41 7.11 -1.10
N THR A 44 -7.51 7.46 -1.75
CA THR A 44 -8.22 6.50 -2.59
C THR A 44 -7.47 6.30 -3.91
N ALA A 45 -7.70 5.18 -4.60
CA ALA A 45 -7.09 4.91 -5.90
C ALA A 45 -7.41 6.00 -6.96
N SER A 46 -8.62 6.57 -6.91
CA SER A 46 -9.02 7.67 -7.79
C SER A 46 -8.27 8.95 -7.46
N GLN A 47 -8.13 9.30 -6.18
CA GLN A 47 -7.38 10.48 -5.75
C GLN A 47 -5.91 10.39 -6.15
N THR A 48 -5.26 9.23 -5.92
CA THR A 48 -3.87 9.02 -6.34
C THR A 48 -3.72 9.26 -7.84
N ARG A 49 -4.57 8.64 -8.67
CA ARG A 49 -4.55 8.80 -10.12
C ARG A 49 -4.76 10.25 -10.55
N ASN A 50 -5.72 10.95 -9.94
CA ASN A 50 -6.00 12.34 -10.30
C ASN A 50 -4.81 13.24 -9.95
N LEU A 51 -4.17 13.01 -8.80
CA LEU A 51 -2.97 13.74 -8.40
C LEU A 51 -1.79 13.42 -9.33
N GLU A 52 -1.58 12.17 -9.71
CA GLU A 52 -0.54 11.78 -10.67
C GLU A 52 -0.74 12.43 -12.04
N LYS A 53 -1.98 12.45 -12.54
CA LYS A 53 -2.33 13.15 -13.79
C LYS A 53 -2.09 14.67 -13.69
N PHE A 54 -2.45 15.27 -12.55
CA PHE A 54 -2.33 16.71 -12.36
C PHE A 54 -0.86 17.16 -12.28
N PHE A 55 -0.04 16.41 -11.52
CA PHE A 55 1.37 16.74 -11.32
C PHE A 55 2.28 16.17 -12.40
N ASN A 56 1.80 15.21 -13.20
CA ASN A 56 2.61 14.39 -14.11
C ASN A 56 3.84 13.76 -13.40
N LYS A 57 3.64 13.34 -12.15
CA LYS A 57 4.67 12.74 -11.27
C LYS A 57 4.05 11.58 -10.51
N ARG A 58 4.89 10.63 -10.09
CA ARG A 58 4.43 9.53 -9.23
C ARG A 58 3.97 10.07 -7.88
N VAL A 59 2.82 9.59 -7.40
CA VAL A 59 2.26 9.95 -6.09
C VAL A 59 2.08 8.69 -5.27
N ILE A 60 2.68 8.66 -4.08
CA ILE A 60 2.47 7.60 -3.10
C ILE A 60 1.80 8.16 -1.84
N ASP A 61 0.97 7.35 -1.22
CA ASP A 61 0.32 7.71 0.03
C ASP A 61 1.09 7.21 1.25
N LYS A 62 0.63 7.60 2.44
CA LYS A 62 1.23 7.18 3.71
C LYS A 62 1.29 5.66 3.85
N THR A 63 0.24 4.94 3.44
CA THR A 63 0.17 3.49 3.58
C THR A 63 1.18 2.79 2.67
N GLU A 64 1.28 3.22 1.42
CA GLU A 64 2.24 2.70 0.46
C GLU A 64 3.68 2.92 0.93
N LEU A 65 4.00 4.14 1.38
CA LEU A 65 5.32 4.44 1.94
C LEU A 65 5.67 3.55 3.14
N ILE A 66 4.74 3.34 4.07
CA ILE A 66 4.95 2.47 5.23
C ILE A 66 5.21 1.02 4.80
N LEU A 67 4.43 0.52 3.83
CA LEU A 67 4.60 -0.83 3.31
C LEU A 67 5.96 -1.01 2.62
N ASP A 68 6.43 -0.01 1.88
CA ASP A 68 7.74 -0.03 1.23
C ASP A 68 8.88 0.00 2.26
N ILE A 69 8.76 0.81 3.32
CA ILE A 69 9.71 0.79 4.43
C ILE A 69 9.74 -0.58 5.12
N PHE A 70 8.60 -1.20 5.36
CA PHE A 70 8.56 -2.55 5.92
C PHE A 70 9.16 -3.59 4.97
N ALA A 71 8.94 -3.47 3.66
CA ALA A 71 9.49 -4.38 2.67
C ALA A 71 11.03 -4.35 2.65
N THR A 72 11.61 -3.16 2.74
CA THR A 72 13.08 -3.01 2.77
C THR A 72 13.69 -3.48 4.09
N ARG A 73 12.96 -3.37 5.21
CA ARG A 73 13.48 -3.68 6.55
C ARG A 73 13.13 -5.08 7.07
N ALA A 74 12.21 -5.78 6.44
CA ALA A 74 11.83 -7.13 6.85
C ALA A 74 12.99 -8.12 6.68
N SER A 75 13.62 -8.52 7.77
CA SER A 75 14.73 -9.49 7.79
C SER A 75 14.22 -10.94 7.94
N SER A 76 13.21 -11.17 8.79
CA SER A 76 12.70 -12.50 9.08
C SER A 76 11.83 -13.05 7.94
N HIS A 77 11.87 -14.38 7.74
CA HIS A 77 11.03 -15.04 6.73
C HIS A 77 9.52 -14.75 6.92
N ILE A 78 9.04 -14.81 8.15
CA ILE A 78 7.63 -14.52 8.48
C ILE A 78 7.33 -13.05 8.21
N GLY A 79 8.23 -12.13 8.60
CA GLY A 79 8.08 -10.69 8.34
C GLY A 79 7.97 -10.40 6.85
N LYS A 80 8.82 -10.98 6.02
CA LYS A 80 8.75 -10.84 4.55
C LYS A 80 7.41 -11.31 3.98
N LEU A 81 6.92 -12.48 4.43
CA LEU A 81 5.61 -12.98 4.00
C LEU A 81 4.45 -12.08 4.43
N GLN A 82 4.51 -11.52 5.66
CA GLN A 82 3.49 -10.61 6.16
C GLN A 82 3.46 -9.29 5.37
N VAL A 83 4.62 -8.72 5.06
CA VAL A 83 4.71 -7.49 4.27
C VAL A 83 4.24 -7.74 2.84
N GLU A 84 4.66 -8.82 2.19
CA GLU A 84 4.18 -9.19 0.86
C GLU A 84 2.66 -9.36 0.83
N LEU A 85 2.08 -10.00 1.85
CA LEU A 85 0.64 -10.15 1.98
C LEU A 85 -0.07 -8.79 2.12
N ALA A 86 0.48 -7.88 2.93
CA ALA A 86 -0.08 -6.54 3.13
C ALA A 86 0.00 -5.70 1.84
N GLN A 87 1.12 -5.75 1.11
CA GLN A 87 1.28 -5.08 -0.18
C GLN A 87 0.29 -5.61 -1.22
N LEU A 88 0.10 -6.93 -1.33
CA LEU A 88 -0.87 -7.51 -2.26
C LEU A 88 -2.32 -7.17 -1.90
N LYS A 89 -2.65 -7.14 -0.61
CA LYS A 89 -3.99 -6.69 -0.16
C LYS A 89 -4.21 -5.21 -0.51
N HIS A 90 -3.23 -4.36 -0.29
CA HIS A 90 -3.30 -2.95 -0.65
C HIS A 90 -3.45 -2.76 -2.16
N LEU A 91 -2.65 -3.46 -2.96
CA LEU A 91 -2.74 -3.46 -4.42
C LEU A 91 -4.11 -3.94 -4.91
N SER A 92 -4.66 -5.00 -4.33
CA SER A 92 -5.97 -5.55 -4.73
C SER A 92 -7.10 -4.52 -4.57
N THR A 93 -7.08 -3.72 -3.49
CA THR A 93 -8.08 -2.66 -3.28
C THR A 93 -7.96 -1.52 -4.29
N ARG A 94 -6.76 -1.26 -4.78
CA ARG A 94 -6.50 -0.23 -5.80
C ARG A 94 -6.89 -0.68 -7.19
N LEU A 95 -6.67 -1.93 -7.54
CA LEU A 95 -7.11 -2.50 -8.82
C LEU A 95 -8.62 -2.40 -8.99
N ILE A 96 -9.39 -2.77 -7.96
CA ILE A 96 -10.85 -2.76 -8.02
C ILE A 96 -11.40 -1.35 -8.27
N ARG A 97 -10.87 -0.34 -7.62
CA ARG A 97 -11.34 1.04 -7.72
C ARG A 97 -10.73 1.83 -8.88
N GLY A 98 -9.59 1.37 -9.37
CA GLY A 98 -8.87 2.01 -10.47
C GLY A 98 -9.51 1.80 -11.84
N TRP A 99 -10.15 0.65 -12.05
CA TRP A 99 -10.64 0.21 -13.36
C TRP A 99 -12.15 0.43 -13.59
N THR A 100 -12.95 0.54 -12.54
CA THR A 100 -14.39 0.83 -12.68
C THR A 100 -14.71 2.11 -13.44
N HIS A 101 -13.75 3.04 -13.52
CA HIS A 101 -13.91 4.28 -14.30
C HIS A 101 -13.56 4.09 -15.78
N LEU A 102 -12.69 3.15 -16.13
CA LEU A 102 -12.36 2.82 -17.53
C LEU A 102 -13.45 1.98 -18.21
N GLU A 103 -14.15 1.15 -17.45
CA GLU A 103 -15.30 0.38 -17.91
C GLU A 103 -16.46 1.30 -18.36
N ARG A 104 -16.69 2.40 -17.64
CA ARG A 104 -17.75 3.37 -18.00
C ARG A 104 -17.43 4.21 -19.23
N GLN A 105 -16.17 4.33 -19.61
CA GLN A 105 -15.76 5.13 -20.78
C GLN A 105 -15.76 4.34 -22.11
N LYS A 106 -15.82 3.01 -22.09
CA LYS A 106 -15.65 2.17 -23.28
C LYS A 106 -16.80 1.22 -23.60
N GLY A 107 -17.92 1.23 -22.94
CA GLY A 107 -18.89 0.18 -23.16
C GLY A 107 -20.34 0.62 -23.27
N GLY A 108 -20.85 0.68 -24.48
CA GLY A 108 -22.27 0.40 -24.73
C GLY A 108 -22.58 -1.05 -24.32
N ILE A 109 -23.83 -1.29 -23.89
CA ILE A 109 -24.37 -2.59 -23.44
C ILE A 109 -23.93 -3.73 -24.39
N GLY A 110 -23.08 -4.65 -23.91
CA GLY A 110 -22.80 -5.92 -24.58
C GLY A 110 -21.39 -6.19 -25.13
N LEU A 111 -20.45 -5.24 -25.07
CA LEU A 111 -19.09 -5.46 -25.56
C LEU A 111 -18.09 -5.64 -24.37
N ARG A 112 -17.79 -6.89 -24.04
CA ARG A 112 -16.62 -7.23 -23.21
C ARG A 112 -15.34 -6.81 -23.93
N GLY A 113 -14.78 -5.66 -23.54
CA GLY A 113 -13.50 -5.23 -24.07
C GLY A 113 -12.34 -6.08 -23.54
N PRO A 114 -11.20 -6.19 -24.27
CA PRO A 114 -10.00 -6.94 -23.84
C PRO A 114 -9.43 -6.49 -22.48
N GLY A 115 -9.76 -5.27 -22.02
CA GLY A 115 -9.34 -4.77 -20.70
C GLY A 115 -10.10 -5.39 -19.52
N GLU A 116 -11.35 -5.81 -19.71
CA GLU A 116 -12.16 -6.46 -18.68
C GLU A 116 -11.59 -7.85 -18.32
N THR A 117 -11.23 -8.63 -19.33
CA THR A 117 -10.62 -9.95 -19.14
C THR A 117 -9.24 -9.89 -18.49
N GLN A 118 -8.47 -8.86 -18.76
CA GLN A 118 -7.15 -8.67 -18.15
C GLN A 118 -7.25 -8.32 -16.67
N LEU A 119 -8.17 -7.42 -16.30
CA LEU A 119 -8.41 -7.06 -14.90
C LEU A 119 -8.90 -8.26 -14.08
N GLU A 120 -9.82 -9.04 -14.63
CA GLU A 120 -10.35 -10.24 -13.97
C GLU A 120 -9.26 -11.30 -13.78
N THR A 121 -8.38 -11.43 -14.77
CA THR A 121 -7.21 -12.30 -14.71
C THR A 121 -6.23 -11.84 -13.62
N ASP A 122 -5.92 -10.55 -13.56
CA ASP A 122 -5.01 -9.96 -12.56
C ASP A 122 -5.59 -10.12 -11.15
N ARG A 123 -6.88 -9.85 -10.96
CA ARG A 123 -7.60 -10.11 -9.72
C ARG A 123 -7.48 -11.56 -9.27
N ARG A 124 -7.70 -12.49 -10.19
CA ARG A 124 -7.60 -13.92 -9.90
C ARG A 124 -6.19 -14.33 -9.53
N LEU A 125 -5.18 -13.80 -10.21
CA LEU A 125 -3.77 -14.07 -9.90
C LEU A 125 -3.38 -13.53 -8.53
N ILE A 126 -3.76 -12.29 -8.20
CA ILE A 126 -3.53 -11.70 -6.88
C ILE A 126 -4.26 -12.49 -5.80
N GLY A 127 -5.53 -12.85 -6.02
CA GLY A 127 -6.30 -13.68 -5.10
C GLY A 127 -5.64 -15.04 -4.83
N LYS A 128 -5.13 -15.71 -5.88
CA LYS A 128 -4.37 -16.96 -5.75
C LYS A 128 -3.07 -16.74 -4.96
N ARG A 129 -2.36 -15.64 -5.20
CA ARG A 129 -1.12 -15.33 -4.47
C ARG A 129 -1.38 -15.04 -2.99
N ILE A 130 -2.41 -14.26 -2.66
CA ILE A 130 -2.86 -14.02 -1.29
C ILE A 130 -3.19 -15.35 -0.58
N LYS A 131 -3.92 -16.25 -1.24
CA LYS A 131 -4.28 -17.57 -0.69
C LYS A 131 -3.05 -18.42 -0.38
N ARG A 132 -2.07 -18.43 -1.31
CA ARG A 132 -0.78 -19.14 -1.09
C ARG A 132 0.03 -18.54 0.05
N LEU A 133 0.08 -17.22 0.17
CA LEU A 133 0.81 -16.55 1.26
C LEU A 133 0.17 -16.81 2.62
N ASN A 134 -1.16 -16.79 2.73
CA ASN A 134 -1.86 -17.15 3.96
C ASN A 134 -1.52 -18.58 4.38
N ALA A 135 -1.59 -19.55 3.47
CA ALA A 135 -1.24 -20.93 3.78
C ALA A 135 0.23 -21.09 4.24
N ARG A 136 1.16 -20.34 3.65
CA ARG A 136 2.57 -20.31 4.08
C ARG A 136 2.74 -19.68 5.46
N LEU A 137 2.03 -18.61 5.76
CA LEU A 137 2.02 -17.96 7.06
C LEU A 137 1.46 -18.89 8.13
N ASP A 138 0.34 -19.57 7.88
CA ASP A 138 -0.27 -20.52 8.81
C ASP A 138 0.71 -21.68 9.13
N LYS A 139 1.40 -22.19 8.12
CA LYS A 139 2.44 -23.22 8.32
C LYS A 139 3.60 -22.68 9.17
N ALA A 140 4.06 -21.46 8.89
CA ALA A 140 5.14 -20.84 9.64
C ALA A 140 4.75 -20.55 11.09
N HIS A 141 3.50 -20.11 11.33
CA HIS A 141 2.97 -19.91 12.68
C HIS A 141 2.90 -21.22 13.47
N LYS A 142 2.35 -22.29 12.89
CA LYS A 142 2.33 -23.62 13.52
C LYS A 142 3.74 -24.09 13.92
N GLN A 143 4.72 -23.94 13.03
CA GLN A 143 6.11 -24.27 13.32
C GLN A 143 6.69 -23.43 14.46
N LYS A 144 6.37 -22.13 14.50
CA LYS A 144 6.78 -21.22 15.57
C LYS A 144 6.17 -21.61 16.92
N GLU A 145 4.92 -22.05 16.93
CA GLU A 145 4.25 -22.55 18.15
C GLU A 145 4.89 -23.84 18.67
N LEU A 146 5.19 -24.80 17.80
CA LEU A 146 5.92 -26.01 18.17
C LEU A 146 7.29 -25.68 18.79
N ASN A 147 8.05 -24.78 18.16
CA ASN A 147 9.33 -24.35 18.69
C ASN A 147 9.19 -23.59 20.02
N ARG A 148 8.09 -22.83 20.21
CA ARG A 148 7.77 -22.16 21.48
C ARG A 148 7.44 -23.15 22.58
N TYR A 149 6.70 -24.21 22.28
CA TYR A 149 6.37 -25.25 23.23
C TYR A 149 7.64 -25.96 23.77
N SER A 150 8.58 -26.32 22.90
CA SER A 150 9.87 -26.88 23.30
C SER A 150 10.67 -25.97 24.23
N ARG A 151 10.72 -24.65 23.94
CA ARG A 151 11.39 -23.66 24.79
C ARG A 151 10.72 -23.48 26.15
N LYS A 152 9.39 -23.57 26.23
CA LYS A 152 8.67 -23.53 27.51
C LYS A 152 9.03 -24.71 28.44
N LYS A 153 9.30 -25.90 27.86
CA LYS A 153 9.74 -27.05 28.62
C LYS A 153 11.14 -26.86 29.23
N SER A 154 12.01 -26.09 28.61
CA SER A 154 13.42 -25.95 29.03
C SER A 154 13.64 -24.95 30.18
N ARG A 155 12.60 -24.48 30.89
CA ARG A 155 12.67 -23.54 32.01
C ARG A 155 13.43 -22.21 31.74
N ASN A 156 13.63 -21.84 30.49
CA ASN A 156 14.28 -20.58 30.13
C ASN A 156 13.43 -19.38 30.55
N LYS A 157 14.08 -18.34 31.08
CA LYS A 157 13.40 -17.09 31.41
C LYS A 157 12.90 -16.43 30.12
N LEU A 158 11.65 -15.93 30.13
CA LEU A 158 11.05 -15.24 29.03
C LEU A 158 11.12 -13.74 29.26
N VAL A 159 11.76 -13.01 28.36
CA VAL A 159 11.82 -11.54 28.34
C VAL A 159 11.06 -11.04 27.15
N ALA A 160 10.14 -10.10 27.35
CA ALA A 160 9.40 -9.45 26.28
C ALA A 160 9.93 -8.02 26.06
N LEU A 161 10.30 -7.70 24.82
CA LEU A 161 10.62 -6.34 24.39
C LEU A 161 9.36 -5.73 23.79
N VAL A 162 8.98 -4.54 24.29
CA VAL A 162 7.77 -3.83 23.86
C VAL A 162 8.15 -2.43 23.39
N GLY A 163 7.61 -2.03 22.24
CA GLY A 163 7.83 -0.70 21.68
C GLY A 163 6.90 -0.40 20.51
N TYR A 164 6.90 0.84 20.05
CA TYR A 164 6.18 1.23 18.83
C TYR A 164 6.72 0.50 17.60
N THR A 165 5.90 0.40 16.55
CA THR A 165 6.12 -0.44 15.34
C THR A 165 7.50 -0.36 14.70
N LEU A 166 8.21 0.75 14.83
CA LEU A 166 9.55 0.92 14.26
C LEU A 166 10.64 1.17 15.32
N SER A 167 10.31 1.21 16.62
CA SER A 167 11.27 1.55 17.68
C SER A 167 12.26 0.43 17.99
N LEU A 168 11.93 -0.83 17.68
CA LEU A 168 12.78 -2.00 17.96
C LEU A 168 13.75 -2.34 16.81
N ILE A 169 13.81 -1.54 15.76
CA ILE A 169 14.68 -1.79 14.60
C ILE A 169 16.16 -1.51 14.93
N HIS A 170 16.42 -0.71 15.94
CA HIS A 170 17.78 -0.29 16.33
C HIS A 170 18.37 -1.14 17.49
N ILE A 171 17.70 -2.21 17.88
CA ILE A 171 18.16 -3.21 18.83
C ILE A 171 18.63 -4.43 18.06
#